data_4b274fc3c32026e476fd1e942d6f9581
#
_entry.id   4b274fc3c32026e476fd1e942d6f9581
#
_cell.length_a   1.000
_cell.length_b   1.000
_cell.length_c   1.000
_cell.angle_alpha   90.00
_cell.angle_beta   90.00
_cell.angle_gamma   90.00
#
_symmetry.space_group_name_H-M   'P 1'
#
loop_
_entity.id
_entity.type
_entity.pdbx_description
1 polymer ?
#
loop_
_entity_poly.entity_id
_entity_poly.type
_entity_poly.pdbx_seq_one_letter_code
_entity_poly.pdbx_strand_id
1 'polypeptide(L)'
;RLFFVVVIILFLVVIGKVIYIQVFEYDKLSNLSSELWSRNLPIEGSRGLIYDRNGVVLADNVTTTSLVLIPNQITDKKKVTKELASILNVTEEEMEKHVNKKTSIERVHPEGRRLSFEVADKIAALNLDGVYLVKESKRNYPYDTNLSHVLGYVGIDNQGLSGLELQYDKYLTGEYGSIKYYSDAKGNKLKLSEIYEQPQDGMNITLTINNDIQLAIERELDNAVSKYNPEHALAIAMDPNTGEILGMSSRPNFSPSNYQNYSTEEINRNLPIWMNYEPGSTFKIITLASSLEENTVDLQNDHFYDGGSVRVANAKIKCWKTKGHGAQTFLQVVENSCNPGFVALGQRLGKERLFSYIEKFGFGKKTGIDLNGEATGIIFKLDRVGEVELATTAFGQGVSVTPIQQITAVSAAINGGKLFKPYIVKSITEPETNNAVVTNKPQMVRRVISEEASKKTALALESVVTNGTG
;
A
#
# COMPACT_ATOMS: atom_id res chain seq x y z
N ARG A 1 -23.46 66.77 51.89
CA ARG A 1 -23.61 67.07 50.44
C ARG A 1 -22.42 66.55 49.64
N LEU A 2 -21.17 66.79 50.04
CA LEU A 2 -19.96 66.35 49.32
C LEU A 2 -19.89 64.81 49.22
N PHE A 3 -20.22 64.06 50.28
CA PHE A 3 -20.26 62.60 50.32
C PHE A 3 -21.25 62.02 49.24
N PHE A 4 -22.44 62.60 49.13
CA PHE A 4 -23.44 62.19 48.12
C PHE A 4 -22.97 62.43 46.69
N VAL A 5 -22.26 63.54 46.45
CA VAL A 5 -21.70 63.81 45.14
C VAL A 5 -20.61 62.82 44.76
N VAL A 6 -19.74 62.44 45.69
CA VAL A 6 -18.71 61.42 45.49
C VAL A 6 -19.32 60.05 45.16
N VAL A 7 -20.39 59.64 45.89
CA VAL A 7 -21.10 58.40 45.62
C VAL A 7 -21.75 58.35 44.24
N ILE A 8 -22.37 59.48 43.81
CA ILE A 8 -22.96 59.61 42.46
C ILE A 8 -21.87 59.48 41.38
N ILE A 9 -20.72 60.12 41.55
CA ILE A 9 -19.62 60.04 40.61
C ILE A 9 -19.09 58.62 40.49
N LEU A 10 -18.89 57.92 41.63
CA LEU A 10 -18.50 56.51 41.62
C LEU A 10 -19.52 55.61 40.87
N PHE A 11 -20.81 55.86 41.09
CA PHE A 11 -21.87 55.09 40.43
C PHE A 11 -21.88 55.36 38.90
N LEU A 12 -21.63 56.60 38.46
CA LEU A 12 -21.53 56.94 37.03
C LEU A 12 -20.28 56.29 36.39
N VAL A 13 -19.17 56.20 37.09
CA VAL A 13 -17.97 55.49 36.61
C VAL A 13 -18.24 54.00 36.42
N VAL A 14 -18.94 53.34 37.39
CA VAL A 14 -19.33 51.93 37.30
C VAL A 14 -20.26 51.72 36.11
N ILE A 15 -21.28 52.56 35.96
CA ILE A 15 -22.20 52.47 34.81
C ILE A 15 -21.46 52.65 33.46
N GLY A 16 -20.57 53.65 33.40
CA GLY A 16 -19.71 53.86 32.22
C GLY A 16 -18.85 52.64 31.89
N LYS A 17 -18.27 51.98 32.91
CA LYS A 17 -17.48 50.75 32.72
C LYS A 17 -18.35 49.56 32.26
N VAL A 18 -19.56 49.43 32.80
CA VAL A 18 -20.49 48.38 32.39
C VAL A 18 -20.91 48.59 30.93
N ILE A 19 -21.23 49.83 30.54
CA ILE A 19 -21.56 50.15 29.14
C ILE A 19 -20.37 49.86 28.20
N TYR A 20 -19.16 50.28 28.64
CA TYR A 20 -17.94 49.95 27.89
C TYR A 20 -17.75 48.46 27.64
N ILE A 21 -17.91 47.65 28.69
CA ILE A 21 -17.80 46.18 28.60
C ILE A 21 -18.89 45.62 27.68
N GLN A 22 -20.14 46.08 27.82
CA GLN A 22 -21.25 45.58 27.00
C GLN A 22 -21.19 46.01 25.51
N VAL A 23 -20.59 47.13 25.20
CA VAL A 23 -20.57 47.64 23.81
C VAL A 23 -19.25 47.33 23.10
N PHE A 24 -18.11 47.44 23.80
CA PHE A 24 -16.79 47.30 23.17
C PHE A 24 -16.09 45.96 23.46
N GLU A 25 -16.40 45.31 24.56
CA GLU A 25 -15.76 44.03 24.93
C GLU A 25 -16.71 42.83 24.80
N TYR A 26 -17.97 43.04 24.44
CA TYR A 26 -18.98 41.98 24.39
C TYR A 26 -18.56 40.83 23.51
N ASP A 27 -18.18 41.06 22.25
CA ASP A 27 -17.79 39.98 21.32
C ASP A 27 -16.57 39.22 21.79
N LYS A 28 -15.57 39.93 22.32
CA LYS A 28 -14.37 39.31 22.88
C LYS A 28 -14.65 38.43 24.10
N LEU A 29 -15.44 38.94 25.04
CA LEU A 29 -15.80 38.22 26.27
C LEU A 29 -16.78 37.09 25.99
N SER A 30 -17.70 37.29 25.05
CA SER A 30 -18.63 36.26 24.60
C SER A 30 -17.88 35.11 23.94
N ASN A 31 -16.92 35.38 23.07
CA ASN A 31 -16.09 34.37 22.43
C ASN A 31 -15.23 33.60 23.44
N LEU A 32 -14.56 34.31 24.34
CA LEU A 32 -13.80 33.68 25.43
C LEU A 32 -14.70 32.81 26.35
N SER A 33 -15.91 33.29 26.64
CA SER A 33 -16.89 32.51 27.42
C SER A 33 -17.35 31.27 26.66
N SER A 34 -17.64 31.40 25.36
CA SER A 34 -18.05 30.26 24.55
C SER A 34 -16.94 29.22 24.38
N GLU A 35 -15.68 29.64 24.25
CA GLU A 35 -14.50 28.75 24.25
C GLU A 35 -14.32 28.01 25.58
N LEU A 36 -14.59 28.68 26.70
CA LEU A 36 -14.49 28.09 28.04
C LEU A 36 -15.64 27.10 28.35
N TRP A 37 -16.85 27.37 27.83
CA TRP A 37 -18.04 26.59 28.11
C TRP A 37 -18.37 25.56 27.04
N SER A 38 -17.97 25.79 25.78
CA SER A 38 -18.17 24.82 24.71
C SER A 38 -17.14 23.67 24.83
N ARG A 39 -17.63 22.47 24.68
CA ARG A 39 -16.82 21.27 24.51
C ARG A 39 -17.06 20.74 23.12
N ASN A 40 -15.99 20.46 22.43
CA ASN A 40 -16.04 19.89 21.10
C ASN A 40 -15.47 18.47 21.18
N LEU A 41 -16.36 17.49 21.06
CA LEU A 41 -15.98 16.08 20.96
C LEU A 41 -15.87 15.73 19.48
N PRO A 42 -14.67 15.52 18.96
CA PRO A 42 -14.52 15.09 17.57
C PRO A 42 -15.11 13.68 17.39
N ILE A 43 -15.90 13.51 16.33
CA ILE A 43 -16.41 12.22 15.87
C ILE A 43 -15.64 11.86 14.62
N GLU A 44 -15.01 10.72 14.61
CA GLU A 44 -14.25 10.23 13.46
C GLU A 44 -15.18 9.70 12.38
N GLY A 45 -15.02 10.14 11.13
CA GLY A 45 -15.63 9.49 9.98
C GLY A 45 -15.01 8.12 9.76
N SER A 46 -15.80 7.17 9.27
CA SER A 46 -15.29 5.84 8.96
C SER A 46 -14.27 5.90 7.82
N ARG A 47 -13.21 5.12 7.91
CA ARG A 47 -12.27 4.97 6.82
C ARG A 47 -12.92 4.26 5.64
N GLY A 48 -12.70 4.70 4.40
CA GLY A 48 -13.27 4.12 3.19
C GLY A 48 -12.95 2.62 3.05
N LEU A 49 -13.84 1.88 2.43
CA LEU A 49 -13.70 0.45 2.21
C LEU A 49 -12.78 0.18 1.00
N ILE A 50 -12.09 -0.96 1.02
CA ILE A 50 -11.31 -1.43 -0.12
C ILE A 50 -11.95 -2.73 -0.63
N TYR A 51 -12.27 -2.74 -1.94
CA TYR A 51 -12.91 -3.87 -2.61
C TYR A 51 -12.01 -4.47 -3.67
N ASP A 52 -12.19 -5.75 -3.97
CA ASP A 52 -11.71 -6.37 -5.19
C ASP A 52 -12.51 -5.88 -6.41
N ARG A 53 -12.15 -6.34 -7.62
CA ARG A 53 -12.83 -5.96 -8.87
C ARG A 53 -14.30 -6.38 -8.94
N ASN A 54 -14.72 -7.36 -8.13
CA ASN A 54 -16.05 -7.96 -8.10
C ASN A 54 -16.89 -7.49 -6.90
N GLY A 55 -16.37 -6.57 -6.08
CA GLY A 55 -17.06 -6.03 -4.89
C GLY A 55 -16.82 -6.84 -3.61
N VAL A 56 -15.87 -7.78 -3.61
CA VAL A 56 -15.48 -8.50 -2.37
C VAL A 56 -14.71 -7.53 -1.47
N VAL A 57 -15.10 -7.46 -0.21
CA VAL A 57 -14.47 -6.57 0.78
C VAL A 57 -13.10 -7.12 1.18
N LEU A 58 -12.05 -6.34 0.95
CA LEU A 58 -10.65 -6.66 1.29
C LEU A 58 -10.17 -5.92 2.55
N ALA A 59 -10.73 -4.74 2.81
CA ALA A 59 -10.52 -4.00 4.06
C ALA A 59 -11.79 -3.23 4.43
N ASP A 60 -12.22 -3.36 5.68
CA ASP A 60 -13.38 -2.70 6.26
C ASP A 60 -13.06 -2.13 7.64
N ASN A 61 -14.09 -1.74 8.38
CA ASN A 61 -13.95 -1.17 9.71
C ASN A 61 -14.87 -1.88 10.69
N VAL A 62 -14.35 -2.22 11.85
CA VAL A 62 -15.15 -2.70 12.97
C VAL A 62 -15.26 -1.62 14.05
N THR A 63 -16.45 -1.44 14.60
CA THR A 63 -16.69 -0.50 15.69
C THR A 63 -16.06 -1.08 16.96
N THR A 64 -15.23 -0.28 17.61
CA THR A 64 -14.64 -0.56 18.93
C THR A 64 -14.99 0.55 19.88
N THR A 65 -14.56 0.43 21.13
CA THR A 65 -14.80 1.41 22.18
C THR A 65 -13.46 1.84 22.77
N SER A 66 -13.30 3.14 23.03
CA SER A 66 -12.12 3.69 23.69
C SER A 66 -12.51 4.45 24.95
N LEU A 67 -11.63 4.36 25.96
CA LEU A 67 -11.78 5.02 27.23
C LEU A 67 -11.32 6.47 27.15
N VAL A 68 -12.19 7.36 27.58
CA VAL A 68 -11.94 8.80 27.69
C VAL A 68 -12.22 9.25 29.12
N LEU A 69 -11.31 10.01 29.68
CA LEU A 69 -11.46 10.62 30.99
C LEU A 69 -11.69 12.13 30.86
N ILE A 70 -12.54 12.67 31.70
CA ILE A 70 -12.65 14.10 31.94
C ILE A 70 -12.17 14.37 33.37
N PRO A 71 -10.87 14.65 33.58
CA PRO A 71 -10.25 14.68 34.91
C PRO A 71 -10.91 15.62 35.91
N ASN A 72 -11.52 16.69 35.43
CA ASN A 72 -12.24 17.68 36.26
C ASN A 72 -13.61 17.18 36.74
N GLN A 73 -14.18 16.13 36.15
CA GLN A 73 -15.44 15.50 36.60
C GLN A 73 -15.22 14.31 37.51
N ILE A 74 -13.96 13.86 37.68
CA ILE A 74 -13.64 12.72 38.54
C ILE A 74 -13.70 13.18 40.00
N THR A 75 -14.71 12.72 40.74
CA THR A 75 -14.91 13.06 42.14
C THR A 75 -13.99 12.26 43.07
N ASP A 76 -13.85 10.96 42.82
CA ASP A 76 -12.96 10.06 43.59
C ASP A 76 -11.87 9.49 42.68
N LYS A 77 -10.77 10.24 42.58
CA LYS A 77 -9.63 9.88 41.73
C LYS A 77 -8.98 8.55 42.12
N LYS A 78 -8.90 8.25 43.46
CA LYS A 78 -8.29 7.00 43.93
C LYS A 78 -9.11 5.78 43.51
N LYS A 79 -10.44 5.88 43.67
CA LYS A 79 -11.35 4.80 43.23
C LYS A 79 -11.22 4.58 41.74
N VAL A 80 -11.31 5.66 40.94
CA VAL A 80 -11.21 5.56 39.47
C VAL A 80 -9.88 4.95 39.06
N THR A 81 -8.75 5.40 39.62
CA THR A 81 -7.41 4.85 39.32
C THR A 81 -7.37 3.35 39.61
N LYS A 82 -7.79 2.92 40.78
CA LYS A 82 -7.74 1.51 41.21
C LYS A 82 -8.61 0.60 40.34
N GLU A 83 -9.86 0.98 40.11
CA GLU A 83 -10.82 0.17 39.34
C GLU A 83 -10.39 0.04 37.86
N LEU A 84 -10.01 1.17 37.24
CA LEU A 84 -9.57 1.15 35.84
C LEU A 84 -8.23 0.41 35.64
N ALA A 85 -7.26 0.60 36.56
CA ALA A 85 -5.99 -0.12 36.53
C ALA A 85 -6.21 -1.65 36.60
N SER A 86 -7.12 -2.09 37.49
CA SER A 86 -7.48 -3.52 37.58
C SER A 86 -8.11 -4.10 36.33
N ILE A 87 -9.05 -3.37 35.71
CA ILE A 87 -9.77 -3.85 34.50
C ILE A 87 -8.86 -3.83 33.29
N LEU A 88 -8.02 -2.80 33.13
CA LEU A 88 -7.11 -2.64 32.00
C LEU A 88 -5.79 -3.41 32.17
N ASN A 89 -5.59 -4.05 33.33
CA ASN A 89 -4.39 -4.82 33.66
C ASN A 89 -3.10 -3.99 33.54
N VAL A 90 -3.16 -2.75 34.06
CA VAL A 90 -2.02 -1.81 34.15
C VAL A 90 -1.73 -1.46 35.59
N THR A 91 -0.62 -0.78 35.85
CA THR A 91 -0.28 -0.32 37.23
C THR A 91 -1.14 0.87 37.62
N GLU A 92 -1.40 1.01 38.95
CA GLU A 92 -2.09 2.18 39.45
C GLU A 92 -1.32 3.47 39.14
N GLU A 93 0.01 3.43 39.09
CA GLU A 93 0.86 4.59 38.78
C GLU A 93 0.67 5.06 37.31
N GLU A 94 0.51 4.13 36.38
CA GLU A 94 0.22 4.46 34.98
C GLU A 94 -1.16 5.08 34.85
N MET A 95 -2.17 4.49 35.46
CA MET A 95 -3.54 5.02 35.40
C MET A 95 -3.64 6.36 36.12
N GLU A 96 -2.91 6.57 37.24
CA GLU A 96 -2.88 7.83 37.95
C GLU A 96 -2.38 9.01 37.11
N LYS A 97 -1.43 8.77 36.20
CA LYS A 97 -0.96 9.79 35.23
C LYS A 97 -2.10 10.31 34.35
N HIS A 98 -2.98 9.43 33.90
CA HIS A 98 -4.14 9.80 33.08
C HIS A 98 -5.20 10.54 33.91
N VAL A 99 -5.53 10.00 35.09
CA VAL A 99 -6.56 10.56 35.99
C VAL A 99 -6.18 11.95 36.50
N ASN A 100 -4.90 12.23 36.73
CA ASN A 100 -4.40 13.51 37.25
C ASN A 100 -3.96 14.49 36.14
N LYS A 101 -4.08 14.14 34.87
CA LYS A 101 -3.67 15.00 33.78
C LYS A 101 -4.47 16.31 33.77
N LYS A 102 -3.78 17.43 33.55
CA LYS A 102 -4.40 18.77 33.51
C LYS A 102 -4.89 19.07 32.10
N THR A 103 -5.89 18.31 31.64
CA THR A 103 -6.53 18.48 30.31
C THR A 103 -8.04 18.49 30.46
N SER A 104 -8.73 19.07 29.48
CA SER A 104 -10.19 19.03 29.44
C SER A 104 -10.73 17.63 29.19
N ILE A 105 -10.04 16.89 28.30
CA ILE A 105 -10.36 15.53 27.88
C ILE A 105 -9.06 14.77 27.78
N GLU A 106 -9.00 13.59 28.36
CA GLU A 106 -7.88 12.67 28.26
C GLU A 106 -8.32 11.38 27.59
N ARG A 107 -7.74 11.05 26.45
CA ARG A 107 -7.85 9.71 25.85
C ARG A 107 -6.80 8.82 26.51
N VAL A 108 -7.23 7.77 27.18
CA VAL A 108 -6.31 6.82 27.81
C VAL A 108 -5.60 6.02 26.72
N HIS A 109 -4.33 6.29 26.51
CA HIS A 109 -3.53 5.70 25.45
C HIS A 109 -2.17 5.20 25.99
N PRO A 110 -1.76 3.99 25.61
CA PRO A 110 -2.42 3.04 24.69
C PRO A 110 -3.52 2.17 25.34
N GLU A 111 -3.56 2.04 26.65
CA GLU A 111 -4.24 1.00 27.41
C GLU A 111 -5.77 1.03 27.31
N GLY A 112 -6.33 2.22 27.12
CA GLY A 112 -7.77 2.46 27.01
C GLY A 112 -8.29 2.53 25.57
N ARG A 113 -7.45 2.25 24.56
CA ARG A 113 -7.84 2.32 23.15
C ARG A 113 -8.33 0.96 22.64
N ARG A 114 -9.34 1.00 21.77
CA ARG A 114 -9.83 -0.19 21.05
C ARG A 114 -10.15 -1.37 21.95
N LEU A 115 -10.85 -1.09 23.07
CA LEU A 115 -11.24 -2.06 24.08
C LEU A 115 -12.12 -3.16 23.47
N SER A 116 -12.00 -4.38 23.99
CA SER A 116 -12.98 -5.43 23.70
C SER A 116 -14.32 -5.08 24.32
N PHE A 117 -15.39 -5.64 23.75
CA PHE A 117 -16.75 -5.44 24.27
C PHE A 117 -16.88 -5.79 25.76
N GLU A 118 -16.26 -6.91 26.17
CA GLU A 118 -16.28 -7.36 27.55
C GLU A 118 -15.59 -6.36 28.52
N VAL A 119 -14.47 -5.76 28.11
CA VAL A 119 -13.74 -4.76 28.92
C VAL A 119 -14.53 -3.46 28.98
N ALA A 120 -15.08 -3.02 27.85
CA ALA A 120 -15.93 -1.83 27.79
C ALA A 120 -17.16 -1.96 28.68
N ASP A 121 -17.86 -3.10 28.65
CA ASP A 121 -19.01 -3.37 29.50
C ASP A 121 -18.67 -3.38 31.00
N LYS A 122 -17.53 -3.96 31.37
CA LYS A 122 -17.03 -3.92 32.77
C LYS A 122 -16.83 -2.48 33.24
N ILE A 123 -16.20 -1.64 32.39
CA ILE A 123 -15.98 -0.23 32.71
C ILE A 123 -17.33 0.52 32.80
N ALA A 124 -18.24 0.29 31.84
CA ALA A 124 -19.57 0.91 31.84
C ALA A 124 -20.38 0.58 33.12
N ALA A 125 -20.31 -0.66 33.58
CA ALA A 125 -21.00 -1.14 34.77
C ALA A 125 -20.55 -0.45 36.07
N LEU A 126 -19.35 0.10 36.12
CA LEU A 126 -18.85 0.83 37.29
C LEU A 126 -19.49 2.19 37.51
N ASN A 127 -20.09 2.76 36.45
CA ASN A 127 -20.76 4.07 36.44
C ASN A 127 -19.94 5.16 37.19
N LEU A 128 -18.67 5.32 36.82
CA LEU A 128 -17.73 6.24 37.44
C LEU A 128 -17.86 7.65 36.87
N ASP A 129 -17.85 8.67 37.77
CA ASP A 129 -17.88 10.07 37.34
C ASP A 129 -16.62 10.43 36.53
N GLY A 130 -16.80 11.14 35.42
CA GLY A 130 -15.70 11.58 34.57
C GLY A 130 -15.08 10.48 33.67
N VAL A 131 -15.67 9.28 33.66
CA VAL A 131 -15.24 8.15 32.85
C VAL A 131 -16.24 7.93 31.72
N TYR A 132 -15.78 7.99 30.50
CA TYR A 132 -16.62 7.87 29.30
C TYR A 132 -16.08 6.84 28.33
N LEU A 133 -16.99 6.18 27.64
CA LEU A 133 -16.66 5.24 26.56
C LEU A 133 -17.12 5.86 25.24
N VAL A 134 -16.18 6.04 24.33
CA VAL A 134 -16.42 6.65 23.00
C VAL A 134 -16.25 5.58 21.93
N LYS A 135 -17.19 5.54 21.00
CA LYS A 135 -17.05 4.68 19.81
C LYS A 135 -15.86 5.12 18.97
N GLU A 136 -15.08 4.15 18.54
CA GLU A 136 -13.91 4.33 17.71
C GLU A 136 -13.94 3.30 16.58
N SER A 137 -13.37 3.65 15.43
CA SER A 137 -13.21 2.75 14.30
C SER A 137 -11.87 2.01 14.39
N LYS A 138 -11.89 0.70 14.15
CA LYS A 138 -10.69 -0.12 13.98
C LYS A 138 -10.70 -0.74 12.59
N ARG A 139 -9.62 -0.55 11.85
CA ARG A 139 -9.43 -1.18 10.54
C ARG A 139 -9.41 -2.71 10.69
N ASN A 140 -10.10 -3.38 9.80
CA ASN A 140 -10.19 -4.83 9.74
C ASN A 140 -9.85 -5.34 8.35
N TYR A 141 -9.17 -6.47 8.28
CA TYR A 141 -8.75 -7.13 7.05
C TYR A 141 -9.31 -8.56 7.07
N PRO A 142 -10.46 -8.81 6.41
CA PRO A 142 -11.18 -10.08 6.50
C PRO A 142 -10.36 -11.30 6.07
N TYR A 143 -9.38 -11.10 5.20
CA TYR A 143 -8.49 -12.17 4.70
C TYR A 143 -7.12 -12.19 5.38
N ASP A 144 -6.96 -11.49 6.50
CA ASP A 144 -5.76 -11.41 7.34
C ASP A 144 -4.48 -11.15 6.54
N THR A 145 -3.61 -12.16 6.37
CA THR A 145 -2.30 -11.99 5.73
C THR A 145 -2.35 -11.85 4.22
N ASN A 146 -3.50 -12.09 3.59
CA ASN A 146 -3.63 -12.03 2.14
C ASN A 146 -3.52 -10.58 1.65
N LEU A 147 -2.79 -10.35 0.57
CA LEU A 147 -2.53 -9.02 0.02
C LEU A 147 -1.84 -8.06 1.00
N SER A 148 -1.22 -8.55 2.08
CA SER A 148 -0.73 -7.70 3.16
C SER A 148 0.20 -6.57 2.69
N HIS A 149 1.15 -6.84 1.79
CA HIS A 149 2.06 -5.83 1.24
C HIS A 149 1.40 -4.87 0.23
N VAL A 150 0.29 -5.29 -0.39
CA VAL A 150 -0.48 -4.45 -1.32
C VAL A 150 -1.42 -3.54 -0.55
N LEU A 151 -2.25 -4.10 0.32
CA LEU A 151 -3.15 -3.31 1.17
C LEU A 151 -2.36 -2.41 2.12
N GLY A 152 -1.31 -2.96 2.74
CA GLY A 152 -0.60 -2.30 3.81
C GLY A 152 -1.36 -2.37 5.12
N TYR A 153 -1.11 -1.40 6.01
CA TYR A 153 -1.72 -1.35 7.34
C TYR A 153 -1.89 0.10 7.82
N VAL A 154 -2.72 0.26 8.83
CA VAL A 154 -2.98 1.56 9.47
C VAL A 154 -2.47 1.60 10.90
N GLY A 155 -2.16 2.81 11.36
CA GLY A 155 -1.81 3.06 12.76
C GLY A 155 -3.04 3.07 13.68
N ILE A 156 -2.79 3.39 14.95
CA ILE A 156 -3.85 3.42 15.98
C ILE A 156 -4.88 4.52 15.74
N ASP A 157 -4.48 5.61 15.07
CA ASP A 157 -5.38 6.72 14.70
C ASP A 157 -5.94 6.56 13.27
N ASN A 158 -5.99 5.32 12.76
CA ASN A 158 -6.46 4.95 11.43
C ASN A 158 -5.72 5.63 10.25
N GLN A 159 -4.56 6.26 10.48
CA GLN A 159 -3.70 6.79 9.43
C GLN A 159 -3.02 5.63 8.68
N GLY A 160 -2.93 5.75 7.36
CA GLY A 160 -2.23 4.77 6.54
C GLY A 160 -0.71 4.82 6.75
N LEU A 161 -0.07 3.67 6.99
CA LEU A 161 1.36 3.56 7.26
C LEU A 161 2.13 2.82 6.18
N SER A 162 1.48 2.00 5.36
CA SER A 162 2.10 1.23 4.28
C SER A 162 1.09 0.90 3.18
N GLY A 163 1.56 0.44 2.03
CA GLY A 163 0.76 -0.06 0.92
C GLY A 163 -0.26 0.95 0.38
N LEU A 164 -1.41 0.47 -0.07
CA LEU A 164 -2.51 1.28 -0.55
C LEU A 164 -3.13 2.15 0.55
N GLU A 165 -3.14 1.66 1.79
CA GLU A 165 -3.60 2.43 2.95
C GLU A 165 -2.83 3.76 3.08
N LEU A 166 -1.49 3.76 2.86
CA LEU A 166 -0.67 4.96 2.85
C LEU A 166 -0.82 5.75 1.54
N GLN A 167 -0.73 5.08 0.40
CA GLN A 167 -0.73 5.73 -0.91
C GLN A 167 -2.00 6.53 -1.18
N TYR A 168 -3.13 6.00 -0.70
CA TYR A 168 -4.45 6.59 -0.89
C TYR A 168 -5.07 7.11 0.42
N ASP A 169 -4.24 7.37 1.44
CA ASP A 169 -4.69 7.80 2.76
C ASP A 169 -5.64 9.01 2.70
N LYS A 170 -5.31 10.01 1.89
CA LYS A 170 -6.13 11.22 1.71
C LYS A 170 -7.55 10.96 1.16
N TYR A 171 -7.77 9.84 0.47
CA TYR A 171 -9.09 9.45 -0.03
C TYR A 171 -9.79 8.54 0.97
N LEU A 172 -9.05 7.62 1.57
CA LEU A 172 -9.57 6.64 2.53
C LEU A 172 -9.95 7.27 3.87
N THR A 173 -9.23 8.31 4.31
CA THR A 173 -9.51 8.99 5.58
C THR A 173 -10.76 9.84 5.44
N GLY A 174 -11.73 9.64 6.36
CA GLY A 174 -12.92 10.46 6.47
C GLY A 174 -12.63 11.81 7.12
N GLU A 175 -13.58 12.72 7.03
CA GLU A 175 -13.52 14.02 7.72
C GLU A 175 -14.17 13.91 9.10
N TYR A 176 -13.55 14.59 10.07
CA TYR A 176 -14.09 14.60 11.43
C TYR A 176 -15.36 15.44 11.49
N GLY A 177 -16.42 14.85 12.06
CA GLY A 177 -17.54 15.59 12.61
C GLY A 177 -17.29 16.05 14.04
N SER A 178 -18.27 16.67 14.64
CA SER A 178 -18.17 17.10 16.04
C SER A 178 -19.50 17.16 16.76
N ILE A 179 -19.47 16.89 18.08
CA ILE A 179 -20.55 17.22 18.99
C ILE A 179 -20.07 18.38 19.84
N LYS A 180 -20.67 19.56 19.63
CA LYS A 180 -20.45 20.71 20.50
C LYS A 180 -21.56 20.75 21.56
N TYR A 181 -21.19 20.73 22.82
CA TYR A 181 -22.10 20.91 23.94
C TYR A 181 -21.53 21.97 24.91
N TYR A 182 -22.40 22.59 25.66
CA TYR A 182 -22.01 23.58 26.67
C TYR A 182 -21.93 22.92 28.04
N SER A 183 -20.89 23.26 28.80
CA SER A 183 -20.68 22.80 30.17
C SER A 183 -20.55 23.97 31.13
N ASP A 184 -20.93 23.76 32.40
CA ASP A 184 -20.64 24.72 33.49
C ASP A 184 -19.15 24.72 33.87
N ALA A 185 -18.75 25.60 34.77
CA ALA A 185 -17.37 25.70 35.27
C ALA A 185 -16.87 24.41 35.97
N LYS A 186 -17.78 23.50 36.36
CA LYS A 186 -17.47 22.19 36.93
C LYS A 186 -17.43 21.08 35.89
N GLY A 187 -17.74 21.41 34.58
CA GLY A 187 -17.77 20.45 33.52
C GLY A 187 -19.10 19.72 33.32
N ASN A 188 -20.15 20.04 34.11
CA ASN A 188 -21.47 19.42 33.95
C ASN A 188 -22.14 19.95 32.69
N LYS A 189 -22.72 19.04 31.89
CA LYS A 189 -23.42 19.36 30.66
C LYS A 189 -24.63 20.26 30.96
N LEU A 190 -24.68 21.42 30.30
CA LEU A 190 -25.84 22.30 30.36
C LEU A 190 -26.92 21.80 29.40
N LYS A 191 -28.19 21.98 29.74
CA LYS A 191 -29.35 21.65 28.89
C LYS A 191 -29.52 22.63 27.71
N LEU A 192 -28.43 23.11 27.17
CA LEU A 192 -28.41 23.90 25.94
C LEU A 192 -28.34 22.97 24.73
N SER A 193 -28.84 23.43 23.60
CA SER A 193 -28.87 22.61 22.37
C SER A 193 -27.47 22.12 21.99
N GLU A 194 -27.36 20.82 21.75
CA GLU A 194 -26.16 20.23 21.13
C GLU A 194 -26.13 20.60 19.66
N ILE A 195 -24.96 20.99 19.19
CA ILE A 195 -24.72 21.16 17.74
C ILE A 195 -23.98 19.90 17.31
N TYR A 196 -24.61 19.12 16.43
CA TYR A 196 -24.05 17.93 15.83
C TYR A 196 -23.58 18.26 14.42
N GLU A 197 -22.28 18.16 14.17
CA GLU A 197 -21.68 18.20 12.84
C GLU A 197 -21.41 16.75 12.42
N GLN A 198 -22.09 16.30 11.37
CA GLN A 198 -21.97 14.93 10.89
C GLN A 198 -20.55 14.68 10.34
N PRO A 199 -19.88 13.60 10.74
CA PRO A 199 -18.62 13.19 10.10
C PRO A 199 -18.88 12.76 8.64
N GLN A 200 -17.89 12.90 7.79
CA GLN A 200 -17.95 12.36 6.43
C GLN A 200 -17.05 11.14 6.35
N ASP A 201 -17.60 10.04 5.83
CA ASP A 201 -16.85 8.82 5.63
C ASP A 201 -15.84 8.98 4.47
N GLY A 202 -14.74 8.27 4.55
CA GLY A 202 -13.73 8.21 3.50
C GLY A 202 -14.23 7.53 2.24
N MET A 203 -13.61 7.85 1.10
CA MET A 203 -13.98 7.29 -0.20
C MET A 203 -13.59 5.82 -0.30
N ASN A 204 -14.41 5.04 -0.99
CA ASN A 204 -14.18 3.63 -1.24
C ASN A 204 -13.22 3.44 -2.42
N ILE A 205 -12.38 2.40 -2.35
CA ILE A 205 -11.45 2.03 -3.43
C ILE A 205 -11.82 0.65 -3.96
N THR A 206 -11.97 0.54 -5.29
CA THR A 206 -12.10 -0.73 -5.98
C THR A 206 -10.78 -1.04 -6.69
N LEU A 207 -10.24 -2.24 -6.46
CA LEU A 207 -9.01 -2.71 -7.05
C LEU A 207 -9.24 -3.45 -8.37
N THR A 208 -8.17 -3.66 -9.14
CA THR A 208 -8.13 -4.58 -10.28
C THR A 208 -7.94 -6.03 -9.84
N ILE A 209 -7.57 -6.25 -8.60
CA ILE A 209 -7.38 -7.58 -8.00
C ILE A 209 -8.66 -8.41 -8.15
N ASN A 210 -8.50 -9.67 -8.50
CA ASN A 210 -9.53 -10.69 -8.44
C ASN A 210 -9.24 -11.59 -7.24
N ASN A 211 -10.14 -11.61 -6.25
CA ASN A 211 -9.91 -12.32 -5.01
C ASN A 211 -9.74 -13.84 -5.20
N ASP A 212 -10.40 -14.45 -6.20
CA ASP A 212 -10.25 -15.89 -6.49
C ASP A 212 -8.83 -16.20 -7.00
N ILE A 213 -8.29 -15.35 -7.89
CA ILE A 213 -6.91 -15.46 -8.37
C ILE A 213 -5.94 -15.22 -7.21
N GLN A 214 -6.22 -14.23 -6.37
CA GLN A 214 -5.39 -13.92 -5.21
C GLN A 214 -5.32 -15.10 -4.24
N LEU A 215 -6.46 -15.69 -3.88
CA LEU A 215 -6.52 -16.86 -3.00
C LEU A 215 -5.76 -18.06 -3.58
N ALA A 216 -5.83 -18.25 -4.90
CA ALA A 216 -5.04 -19.30 -5.57
C ALA A 216 -3.54 -19.01 -5.45
N ILE A 217 -3.10 -17.77 -5.68
CA ILE A 217 -1.69 -17.35 -5.51
C ILE A 217 -1.23 -17.59 -4.06
N GLU A 218 -2.01 -17.16 -3.07
CA GLU A 218 -1.65 -17.30 -1.65
C GLU A 218 -1.45 -18.78 -1.29
N ARG A 219 -2.41 -19.63 -1.67
CA ARG A 219 -2.34 -21.08 -1.44
C ARG A 219 -1.10 -21.73 -2.07
N GLU A 220 -0.83 -21.40 -3.34
CA GLU A 220 0.31 -22.02 -4.03
C GLU A 220 1.67 -21.50 -3.52
N LEU A 221 1.73 -20.25 -3.06
CA LEU A 221 2.92 -19.74 -2.36
C LEU A 221 3.14 -20.45 -1.02
N ASP A 222 2.08 -20.70 -0.25
CA ASP A 222 2.18 -21.45 1.02
C ASP A 222 2.62 -22.90 0.78
N ASN A 223 2.09 -23.54 -0.26
CA ASN A 223 2.51 -24.87 -0.70
C ASN A 223 4.00 -24.88 -1.09
N ALA A 224 4.45 -23.86 -1.84
CA ALA A 224 5.84 -23.74 -2.26
C ALA A 224 6.78 -23.54 -1.06
N VAL A 225 6.40 -22.66 -0.13
CA VAL A 225 7.19 -22.44 1.11
C VAL A 225 7.27 -23.71 1.95
N SER A 226 6.14 -24.37 2.16
CA SER A 226 6.09 -25.64 2.93
C SER A 226 6.96 -26.73 2.30
N LYS A 227 6.98 -26.81 0.96
CA LYS A 227 7.68 -27.89 0.24
C LYS A 227 9.19 -27.62 0.07
N TYR A 228 9.56 -26.36 -0.22
CA TYR A 228 10.92 -26.02 -0.64
C TYR A 228 11.69 -25.17 0.36
N ASN A 229 11.02 -24.62 1.37
CA ASN A 229 11.57 -23.72 2.38
C ASN A 229 12.49 -22.62 1.78
N PRO A 230 12.01 -21.86 0.77
CA PRO A 230 12.79 -20.80 0.16
C PRO A 230 12.93 -19.62 1.12
N GLU A 231 13.99 -18.81 0.94
CA GLU A 231 14.15 -17.54 1.64
C GLU A 231 13.02 -16.57 1.26
N HIS A 232 12.69 -16.54 -0.02
CA HIS A 232 11.61 -15.72 -0.57
C HIS A 232 10.80 -16.47 -1.62
N ALA A 233 9.50 -16.21 -1.66
CA ALA A 233 8.63 -16.66 -2.73
C ALA A 233 7.68 -15.52 -3.12
N LEU A 234 7.38 -15.36 -4.40
CA LEU A 234 6.46 -14.34 -4.87
C LEU A 234 5.72 -14.77 -6.13
N ALA A 235 4.56 -14.19 -6.36
CA ALA A 235 3.81 -14.34 -7.59
C ALA A 235 3.06 -13.05 -7.96
N ILE A 236 2.94 -12.81 -9.25
CA ILE A 236 2.17 -11.71 -9.84
C ILE A 236 1.31 -12.28 -10.97
N ALA A 237 0.03 -11.96 -10.96
CA ALA A 237 -0.87 -12.19 -12.09
C ALA A 237 -1.26 -10.86 -12.72
N MET A 238 -1.09 -10.74 -14.04
CA MET A 238 -1.34 -9.51 -14.78
C MET A 238 -2.13 -9.81 -16.07
N ASP A 239 -3.10 -8.97 -16.39
CA ASP A 239 -3.72 -8.98 -17.70
C ASP A 239 -2.77 -8.30 -18.70
N PRO A 240 -2.24 -9.02 -19.71
CA PRO A 240 -1.27 -8.49 -20.63
C PRO A 240 -1.84 -7.40 -21.55
N ASN A 241 -3.17 -7.35 -21.74
CA ASN A 241 -3.83 -6.41 -22.64
C ASN A 241 -4.23 -5.09 -21.99
N THR A 242 -4.24 -5.04 -20.68
CA THR A 242 -4.70 -3.85 -19.93
C THR A 242 -3.66 -3.30 -18.96
N GLY A 243 -2.74 -4.13 -18.47
CA GLY A 243 -1.83 -3.79 -17.39
C GLY A 243 -2.45 -3.93 -16.01
N GLU A 244 -3.68 -4.43 -15.89
CA GLU A 244 -4.34 -4.70 -14.61
C GLU A 244 -3.60 -5.80 -13.84
N ILE A 245 -3.28 -5.52 -12.58
CA ILE A 245 -2.77 -6.55 -11.67
C ILE A 245 -3.97 -7.29 -11.08
N LEU A 246 -4.06 -8.57 -11.41
CA LEU A 246 -5.17 -9.45 -10.99
C LEU A 246 -4.89 -10.14 -9.66
N GLY A 247 -3.62 -10.26 -9.29
CA GLY A 247 -3.17 -10.80 -8.02
C GLY A 247 -1.67 -10.54 -7.81
N MET A 248 -1.27 -10.37 -6.55
CA MET A 248 0.12 -10.10 -6.18
C MET A 248 0.36 -10.52 -4.72
N SER A 249 1.35 -11.36 -4.48
CA SER A 249 1.73 -11.74 -3.13
C SER A 249 3.20 -12.14 -3.04
N SER A 250 3.73 -12.11 -1.83
CA SER A 250 5.08 -12.61 -1.51
C SER A 250 5.14 -13.28 -0.14
N ARG A 251 6.23 -14.04 0.07
CA ARG A 251 6.59 -14.63 1.36
C ARG A 251 8.00 -14.17 1.76
N PRO A 252 8.25 -13.86 3.05
CA PRO A 252 7.25 -13.86 4.12
C PRO A 252 6.17 -12.80 3.91
N ASN A 253 4.96 -13.04 4.43
CA ASN A 253 3.86 -12.08 4.56
C ASN A 253 3.64 -11.72 6.04
N PHE A 254 2.71 -10.83 6.33
CA PHE A 254 2.40 -10.40 7.69
C PHE A 254 0.91 -10.18 7.88
N SER A 255 0.45 -10.16 9.14
CA SER A 255 -0.94 -9.77 9.46
C SER A 255 -1.01 -8.25 9.62
N PRO A 256 -1.74 -7.52 8.75
CA PRO A 256 -1.90 -6.07 8.87
C PRO A 256 -2.52 -5.63 10.19
N SER A 257 -3.39 -6.46 10.76
CA SER A 257 -4.01 -6.20 12.08
C SER A 257 -3.03 -6.29 13.25
N ASN A 258 -1.92 -7.02 13.09
CA ASN A 258 -0.91 -7.30 14.12
C ASN A 258 0.51 -6.97 13.65
N TYR A 259 0.65 -5.96 12.80
CA TYR A 259 1.92 -5.61 12.14
C TYR A 259 3.09 -5.38 13.11
N GLN A 260 2.81 -4.98 14.36
CA GLN A 260 3.84 -4.75 15.38
C GLN A 260 4.62 -6.02 15.77
N ASN A 261 4.09 -7.21 15.46
CA ASN A 261 4.73 -8.49 15.74
C ASN A 261 5.78 -8.89 14.68
N TYR A 262 5.95 -8.09 13.64
CA TYR A 262 6.81 -8.38 12.51
C TYR A 262 7.95 -7.37 12.42
N SER A 263 9.05 -7.77 11.80
CA SER A 263 10.19 -6.87 11.58
C SER A 263 9.86 -5.77 10.57
N THR A 264 10.57 -4.65 10.67
CA THR A 264 10.42 -3.54 9.71
C THR A 264 10.68 -3.98 8.26
N GLU A 265 11.57 -4.96 8.07
CA GLU A 265 11.87 -5.49 6.74
C GLU A 265 10.70 -6.30 6.18
N GLU A 266 10.09 -7.16 6.97
CA GLU A 266 8.94 -7.97 6.58
C GLU A 266 7.74 -7.12 6.18
N ILE A 267 7.43 -6.06 6.93
CA ILE A 267 6.23 -5.25 6.69
C ILE A 267 6.39 -4.20 5.57
N ASN A 268 7.62 -3.77 5.24
CA ASN A 268 7.85 -2.67 4.29
C ASN A 268 8.41 -3.10 2.93
N ARG A 269 8.78 -4.37 2.74
CA ARG A 269 9.34 -4.86 1.47
C ARG A 269 8.31 -5.61 0.65
N ASN A 270 7.60 -4.91 -0.24
CA ASN A 270 6.76 -5.55 -1.26
C ASN A 270 7.68 -6.13 -2.36
N LEU A 271 8.11 -7.39 -2.19
CA LEU A 271 9.10 -8.04 -3.06
C LEU A 271 8.76 -7.97 -4.56
N PRO A 272 7.51 -8.17 -5.01
CA PRO A 272 7.10 -8.01 -6.39
C PRO A 272 7.54 -6.73 -7.08
N ILE A 273 7.64 -5.61 -6.36
CA ILE A 273 8.01 -4.30 -6.91
C ILE A 273 9.37 -3.78 -6.42
N TRP A 274 9.87 -4.35 -5.31
CA TRP A 274 11.09 -3.88 -4.65
C TRP A 274 12.32 -4.74 -4.95
N MET A 275 12.14 -6.08 -5.03
CA MET A 275 13.25 -7.02 -5.18
C MET A 275 13.94 -6.88 -6.53
N ASN A 276 15.26 -6.74 -6.51
CA ASN A 276 16.11 -6.81 -7.69
C ASN A 276 16.73 -8.20 -7.79
N TYR A 277 16.59 -8.84 -8.96
CA TYR A 277 17.14 -10.17 -9.20
C TYR A 277 17.61 -10.31 -10.66
N GLU A 278 18.53 -11.24 -10.92
CA GLU A 278 18.90 -11.61 -12.27
C GLU A 278 17.80 -12.50 -12.88
N PRO A 279 17.10 -12.07 -13.96
CA PRO A 279 15.95 -12.78 -14.48
C PRO A 279 16.29 -14.11 -15.16
N GLY A 280 17.55 -14.30 -15.51
CA GLY A 280 18.01 -15.52 -16.17
C GLY A 280 17.24 -15.79 -17.47
N SER A 281 16.93 -17.09 -17.73
CA SER A 281 16.30 -17.52 -19.00
C SER A 281 14.95 -16.87 -19.30
N THR A 282 14.26 -16.30 -18.34
CA THR A 282 13.01 -15.55 -18.60
C THR A 282 13.26 -14.27 -19.38
N PHE A 283 14.47 -13.70 -19.30
CA PHE A 283 14.87 -12.54 -20.07
C PHE A 283 15.11 -12.84 -21.56
N LYS A 284 15.36 -14.10 -21.92
CA LYS A 284 15.51 -14.56 -23.31
C LYS A 284 14.31 -14.20 -24.19
N ILE A 285 13.13 -14.06 -23.59
CA ILE A 285 11.91 -13.60 -24.27
C ILE A 285 12.14 -12.21 -24.90
N ILE A 286 12.82 -11.33 -24.19
CA ILE A 286 13.11 -9.97 -24.66
C ILE A 286 14.12 -9.98 -25.82
N THR A 287 15.18 -10.78 -25.67
CA THR A 287 16.19 -10.95 -26.74
C THR A 287 15.56 -11.56 -28.00
N LEU A 288 14.70 -12.58 -27.85
CA LEU A 288 13.97 -13.22 -28.94
C LEU A 288 13.05 -12.20 -29.64
N ALA A 289 12.19 -11.51 -28.89
CA ALA A 289 11.25 -10.55 -29.43
C ALA A 289 11.97 -9.41 -30.19
N SER A 290 13.09 -8.93 -29.65
CA SER A 290 13.93 -7.92 -30.31
C SER A 290 14.59 -8.46 -31.60
N SER A 291 15.05 -9.71 -31.59
CA SER A 291 15.65 -10.34 -32.75
C SER A 291 14.67 -10.57 -33.89
N LEU A 292 13.41 -10.93 -33.56
CA LEU A 292 12.32 -11.08 -34.51
C LEU A 292 11.87 -9.74 -35.10
N GLU A 293 11.81 -8.68 -34.27
CA GLU A 293 11.47 -7.33 -34.74
C GLU A 293 12.51 -6.79 -35.75
N GLU A 294 13.78 -7.01 -35.46
CA GLU A 294 14.90 -6.56 -36.30
C GLU A 294 15.20 -7.52 -37.47
N ASN A 295 14.40 -8.62 -37.64
CA ASN A 295 14.62 -9.65 -38.63
C ASN A 295 16.05 -10.22 -38.65
N THR A 296 16.69 -10.33 -37.49
CA THR A 296 18.06 -10.87 -37.34
C THR A 296 18.09 -12.40 -37.27
N VAL A 297 16.93 -13.04 -37.22
CA VAL A 297 16.79 -14.49 -37.15
C VAL A 297 15.53 -14.97 -37.84
N ASP A 298 15.67 -16.08 -38.58
CA ASP A 298 14.57 -16.93 -39.04
C ASP A 298 14.53 -18.20 -38.18
N LEU A 299 13.47 -18.37 -37.39
CA LEU A 299 13.36 -19.46 -36.42
C LEU A 299 13.35 -20.85 -37.06
N GLN A 300 12.89 -20.98 -38.32
CA GLN A 300 12.73 -22.26 -39.02
C GLN A 300 13.97 -22.58 -39.89
N ASN A 301 14.48 -21.58 -40.57
CA ASN A 301 15.50 -21.77 -41.60
C ASN A 301 16.95 -21.52 -41.13
N ASP A 302 17.13 -20.68 -40.10
CA ASP A 302 18.44 -20.47 -39.51
C ASP A 302 18.80 -21.63 -38.60
N HIS A 303 20.08 -22.03 -38.62
CA HIS A 303 20.61 -23.13 -37.84
C HIS A 303 21.73 -22.67 -36.92
N PHE A 304 21.86 -23.33 -35.81
CA PHE A 304 22.92 -23.11 -34.82
C PHE A 304 23.46 -24.45 -34.31
N TYR A 305 24.78 -24.52 -34.11
CA TYR A 305 25.43 -25.70 -33.56
C TYR A 305 25.89 -25.39 -32.14
N ASP A 306 25.32 -26.09 -31.16
CA ASP A 306 25.70 -26.02 -29.73
C ASP A 306 26.63 -27.16 -29.34
N GLY A 307 27.91 -26.87 -29.16
CA GLY A 307 28.93 -27.80 -28.66
C GLY A 307 29.04 -27.84 -27.13
N GLY A 308 28.03 -27.32 -26.38
CA GLY A 308 28.00 -27.26 -24.91
C GLY A 308 28.62 -26.00 -24.32
N SER A 309 29.26 -25.16 -25.12
CA SER A 309 29.78 -23.86 -24.71
C SER A 309 30.18 -23.01 -25.88
N VAL A 310 30.21 -21.68 -25.68
CA VAL A 310 30.74 -20.69 -26.62
C VAL A 310 31.82 -19.85 -25.91
N ARG A 311 32.88 -19.47 -26.63
CA ARG A 311 33.89 -18.50 -26.13
C ARG A 311 33.55 -17.11 -26.64
N VAL A 312 33.49 -16.15 -25.73
CA VAL A 312 33.31 -14.73 -26.02
C VAL A 312 34.42 -13.98 -25.34
N ALA A 313 35.31 -13.35 -26.09
CA ALA A 313 36.55 -12.76 -25.60
C ALA A 313 37.34 -13.76 -24.71
N ASN A 314 37.56 -13.40 -23.47
CA ASN A 314 38.24 -14.24 -22.46
C ASN A 314 37.31 -15.16 -21.67
N ALA A 315 35.99 -15.04 -21.81
CA ALA A 315 35.01 -15.82 -21.07
C ALA A 315 34.55 -17.07 -21.82
N LYS A 316 34.30 -18.16 -21.08
CA LYS A 316 33.64 -19.38 -21.61
C LYS A 316 32.24 -19.49 -21.04
N ILE A 317 31.23 -19.23 -21.86
CA ILE A 317 29.82 -19.33 -21.51
C ILE A 317 29.34 -20.76 -21.80
N LYS A 318 28.81 -21.43 -20.76
CA LYS A 318 28.37 -22.83 -20.85
C LYS A 318 26.88 -22.93 -21.14
N CYS A 319 26.51 -23.94 -21.93
CA CYS A 319 25.12 -24.40 -21.99
C CYS A 319 24.79 -25.19 -20.70
N TRP A 320 23.51 -25.19 -20.29
CA TRP A 320 23.04 -26.04 -19.20
C TRP A 320 23.21 -27.51 -19.54
N LYS A 321 23.07 -27.89 -20.81
CA LYS A 321 23.39 -29.22 -21.34
C LYS A 321 24.88 -29.28 -21.68
N THR A 322 25.68 -29.85 -20.79
CA THR A 322 27.15 -29.81 -20.88
C THR A 322 27.75 -30.41 -22.15
N LYS A 323 27.07 -31.41 -22.77
CA LYS A 323 27.45 -32.02 -24.05
C LYS A 323 26.98 -31.20 -25.27
N GLY A 324 26.22 -30.13 -25.03
CA GLY A 324 25.57 -29.35 -26.09
C GLY A 324 24.33 -30.03 -26.67
N HIS A 325 23.57 -29.27 -27.47
CA HIS A 325 22.39 -29.72 -28.17
C HIS A 325 22.69 -30.23 -29.59
N GLY A 326 23.90 -30.01 -30.11
CA GLY A 326 24.27 -30.31 -31.49
C GLY A 326 23.68 -29.29 -32.47
N ALA A 327 23.40 -29.78 -33.68
CA ALA A 327 22.76 -28.99 -34.72
C ALA A 327 21.24 -28.82 -34.38
N GLN A 328 20.76 -27.58 -34.40
CA GLN A 328 19.39 -27.23 -34.09
C GLN A 328 18.95 -26.01 -34.91
N THR A 329 17.65 -25.88 -35.21
CA THR A 329 17.08 -24.63 -35.74
C THR A 329 17.04 -23.58 -34.61
N PHE A 330 16.84 -22.29 -34.94
CA PHE A 330 16.69 -21.29 -33.89
C PHE A 330 15.38 -21.44 -33.11
N LEU A 331 14.34 -22.08 -33.65
CA LEU A 331 13.18 -22.47 -32.87
C LEU A 331 13.59 -23.45 -31.77
N GLN A 332 14.38 -24.48 -32.10
CA GLN A 332 14.92 -25.44 -31.15
C GLN A 332 15.90 -24.80 -30.15
N VAL A 333 16.63 -23.72 -30.52
CA VAL A 333 17.43 -22.92 -29.58
C VAL A 333 16.53 -22.30 -28.50
N VAL A 334 15.34 -21.83 -28.89
CA VAL A 334 14.35 -21.25 -27.96
C VAL A 334 13.73 -22.36 -27.11
N GLU A 335 13.24 -23.45 -27.70
CA GLU A 335 12.65 -24.63 -27.02
C GLU A 335 13.59 -25.23 -25.97
N ASN A 336 14.86 -25.36 -26.32
CA ASN A 336 15.91 -25.90 -25.46
C ASN A 336 16.48 -24.87 -24.46
N SER A 337 16.04 -23.63 -24.52
CA SER A 337 16.63 -22.56 -23.70
C SER A 337 18.18 -22.52 -23.78
N CYS A 338 18.73 -22.67 -24.96
CA CYS A 338 20.16 -22.85 -25.22
C CYS A 338 20.94 -21.54 -25.02
N ASN A 339 21.79 -21.42 -23.98
CA ASN A 339 22.56 -20.20 -23.69
C ASN A 339 23.47 -19.79 -24.86
N PRO A 340 24.32 -20.68 -25.47
CA PRO A 340 25.15 -20.30 -26.61
C PRO A 340 24.34 -19.78 -27.80
N GLY A 341 23.15 -20.32 -28.05
CA GLY A 341 22.28 -19.83 -29.12
C GLY A 341 21.77 -18.41 -28.84
N PHE A 342 21.41 -18.09 -27.57
CA PHE A 342 21.01 -16.73 -27.21
C PHE A 342 22.17 -15.74 -27.20
N VAL A 343 23.40 -16.17 -26.89
CA VAL A 343 24.60 -15.37 -27.12
C VAL A 343 24.71 -14.99 -28.61
N ALA A 344 24.51 -15.94 -29.51
CA ALA A 344 24.52 -15.66 -30.95
C ALA A 344 23.43 -14.66 -31.36
N LEU A 345 22.21 -14.75 -30.80
CA LEU A 345 21.14 -13.75 -31.03
C LEU A 345 21.55 -12.36 -30.53
N GLY A 346 22.09 -12.26 -29.33
CA GLY A 346 22.58 -10.99 -28.79
C GLY A 346 23.68 -10.37 -29.65
N GLN A 347 24.62 -11.19 -30.14
CA GLN A 347 25.68 -10.75 -31.06
C GLN A 347 25.12 -10.29 -32.42
N ARG A 348 24.11 -10.98 -32.99
CA ARG A 348 23.43 -10.57 -34.23
C ARG A 348 22.69 -9.23 -34.07
N LEU A 349 22.08 -8.99 -32.91
CA LEU A 349 21.44 -7.71 -32.59
C LEU A 349 22.47 -6.59 -32.43
N GLY A 350 23.60 -6.88 -31.79
CA GLY A 350 24.56 -5.90 -31.35
C GLY A 350 24.09 -5.13 -30.10
N LYS A 351 25.06 -4.52 -29.40
CA LYS A 351 24.80 -3.90 -28.09
C LYS A 351 23.83 -2.71 -28.16
N GLU A 352 23.96 -1.88 -29.19
CA GLU A 352 23.12 -0.68 -29.34
C GLU A 352 21.64 -1.05 -29.47
N ARG A 353 21.32 -2.05 -30.32
CA ARG A 353 19.93 -2.47 -30.51
C ARG A 353 19.39 -3.21 -29.27
N LEU A 354 20.14 -4.19 -28.75
CA LEU A 354 19.69 -4.95 -27.58
C LEU A 354 19.38 -4.02 -26.40
N PHE A 355 20.26 -3.09 -26.06
CA PHE A 355 20.05 -2.17 -24.94
C PHE A 355 18.96 -1.13 -25.24
N SER A 356 18.78 -0.70 -26.48
CA SER A 356 17.62 0.11 -26.88
C SER A 356 16.31 -0.62 -26.63
N TYR A 357 16.22 -1.93 -26.96
CA TYR A 357 15.00 -2.72 -26.66
C TYR A 357 14.80 -2.95 -25.16
N ILE A 358 15.87 -3.21 -24.40
CA ILE A 358 15.82 -3.31 -22.93
C ILE A 358 15.16 -2.05 -22.35
N GLU A 359 15.57 -0.87 -22.79
CA GLU A 359 14.96 0.39 -22.36
C GLU A 359 13.53 0.56 -22.88
N LYS A 360 13.25 0.19 -24.14
CA LYS A 360 11.91 0.25 -24.72
C LYS A 360 10.92 -0.67 -23.98
N PHE A 361 11.35 -1.85 -23.53
CA PHE A 361 10.56 -2.77 -22.70
C PHE A 361 10.38 -2.30 -21.25
N GLY A 362 11.01 -1.18 -20.86
CA GLY A 362 10.79 -0.51 -19.60
C GLY A 362 11.77 -0.88 -18.48
N PHE A 363 12.79 -1.68 -18.73
CA PHE A 363 13.81 -2.02 -17.74
C PHE A 363 14.69 -0.81 -17.40
N GLY A 364 15.22 -0.82 -16.16
CA GLY A 364 16.07 0.26 -15.65
C GLY A 364 15.31 1.52 -15.20
N LYS A 365 13.98 1.51 -15.28
CA LYS A 365 13.09 2.61 -14.84
C LYS A 365 11.90 2.04 -14.06
N LYS A 366 11.31 2.83 -13.17
CA LYS A 366 10.06 2.47 -12.50
C LYS A 366 8.96 2.25 -13.54
N THR A 367 8.12 1.22 -13.35
CA THR A 367 6.95 0.97 -14.20
C THR A 367 5.87 2.03 -13.95
N GLY A 368 5.88 2.65 -12.76
CA GLY A 368 4.91 3.62 -12.32
C GLY A 368 3.62 2.99 -11.79
N ILE A 369 3.70 1.73 -11.33
CA ILE A 369 2.59 1.11 -10.58
C ILE A 369 2.19 2.01 -9.41
N ASP A 370 0.91 2.03 -9.10
CA ASP A 370 0.30 2.84 -8.05
C ASP A 370 0.54 2.28 -6.63
N LEU A 371 1.79 1.89 -6.35
CA LEU A 371 2.30 1.44 -5.05
C LEU A 371 3.60 2.16 -4.71
N ASN A 372 3.83 2.37 -3.42
CA ASN A 372 5.07 2.93 -2.91
C ASN A 372 6.20 1.89 -2.84
N GLY A 373 7.45 2.34 -2.93
CA GLY A 373 8.63 1.48 -2.72
C GLY A 373 9.12 0.75 -3.96
N GLU A 374 8.64 1.10 -5.18
CA GLU A 374 9.10 0.49 -6.42
C GLU A 374 10.59 0.80 -6.68
N ALA A 375 11.38 -0.26 -6.98
CA ALA A 375 12.76 -0.18 -7.40
C ALA A 375 12.90 -0.09 -8.94
N THR A 376 14.08 0.35 -9.40
CA THR A 376 14.35 0.60 -10.84
C THR A 376 15.02 -0.55 -11.57
N GLY A 377 15.53 -1.56 -10.85
CA GLY A 377 16.48 -2.50 -11.43
C GLY A 377 17.88 -1.88 -11.65
N ILE A 378 18.82 -2.68 -12.13
CA ILE A 378 20.18 -2.26 -12.42
C ILE A 378 20.54 -2.76 -13.82
N ILE A 379 20.76 -1.83 -14.75
CA ILE A 379 21.11 -2.12 -16.14
C ILE A 379 22.45 -1.45 -16.44
N PHE A 380 23.33 -2.14 -17.16
CA PHE A 380 24.60 -1.57 -17.61
C PHE A 380 24.39 -0.30 -18.41
N LYS A 381 25.25 0.68 -18.20
CA LYS A 381 25.37 1.81 -19.12
C LYS A 381 26.03 1.35 -20.42
N LEU A 382 25.52 1.80 -21.56
CA LEU A 382 25.92 1.33 -22.88
C LEU A 382 27.44 1.48 -23.15
N ASP A 383 28.08 2.52 -22.61
CA ASP A 383 29.52 2.78 -22.68
C ASP A 383 30.38 1.73 -21.95
N ARG A 384 29.78 0.99 -21.00
CA ARG A 384 30.43 -0.07 -20.23
C ARG A 384 30.12 -1.47 -20.74
N VAL A 385 29.36 -1.60 -21.81
CA VAL A 385 28.99 -2.88 -22.40
C VAL A 385 30.07 -3.34 -23.36
N GLY A 386 30.86 -4.34 -22.94
CA GLY A 386 31.74 -5.10 -23.76
C GLY A 386 31.07 -6.34 -24.38
N GLU A 387 31.89 -7.20 -25.03
CA GLU A 387 31.41 -8.44 -25.67
C GLU A 387 30.83 -9.42 -24.65
N VAL A 388 31.43 -9.52 -23.46
CA VAL A 388 30.98 -10.45 -22.42
C VAL A 388 29.66 -9.97 -21.80
N GLU A 389 29.55 -8.68 -21.49
CA GLU A 389 28.31 -8.08 -20.96
C GLU A 389 27.16 -8.20 -21.95
N LEU A 390 27.41 -7.97 -23.25
CA LEU A 390 26.41 -8.21 -24.30
C LEU A 390 25.94 -9.67 -24.32
N ALA A 391 26.89 -10.60 -24.28
CA ALA A 391 26.60 -12.03 -24.32
C ALA A 391 25.80 -12.51 -23.11
N THR A 392 26.18 -12.06 -21.90
CA THR A 392 25.49 -12.46 -20.67
C THR A 392 24.11 -11.82 -20.55
N THR A 393 23.98 -10.55 -20.93
CA THR A 393 22.70 -9.84 -20.98
C THR A 393 21.69 -10.54 -21.90
N ALA A 394 22.14 -11.09 -23.04
CA ALA A 394 21.26 -11.75 -24.00
C ALA A 394 20.49 -12.96 -23.42
N PHE A 395 20.97 -13.55 -22.33
CA PHE A 395 20.24 -14.63 -21.63
C PHE A 395 19.94 -14.28 -20.14
N GLY A 396 19.96 -12.99 -19.78
CA GLY A 396 19.45 -12.47 -18.52
C GLY A 396 20.41 -12.60 -17.34
N GLN A 397 21.72 -12.59 -17.56
CA GLN A 397 22.73 -12.49 -16.53
C GLN A 397 23.51 -11.17 -16.64
N GLY A 398 23.99 -10.66 -15.49
CA GLY A 398 24.65 -9.35 -15.43
C GLY A 398 23.68 -8.15 -15.50
N VAL A 399 22.38 -8.39 -15.49
CA VAL A 399 21.32 -7.38 -15.36
C VAL A 399 20.43 -7.74 -14.18
N SER A 400 19.99 -6.76 -13.43
CA SER A 400 19.01 -6.95 -12.34
C SER A 400 17.73 -6.21 -12.67
N VAL A 401 16.60 -6.91 -12.54
CA VAL A 401 15.27 -6.38 -12.83
C VAL A 401 14.34 -6.61 -11.64
N THR A 402 13.23 -5.90 -11.59
CA THR A 402 12.16 -6.22 -10.62
C THR A 402 11.16 -7.19 -11.24
N PRO A 403 10.47 -8.04 -10.43
CA PRO A 403 9.43 -8.93 -10.93
C PRO A 403 8.33 -8.20 -11.71
N ILE A 404 7.93 -7.00 -11.26
CA ILE A 404 6.92 -6.19 -11.97
C ILE A 404 7.43 -5.71 -13.33
N GLN A 405 8.71 -5.34 -13.45
CA GLN A 405 9.30 -5.01 -14.76
C GLN A 405 9.29 -6.23 -15.67
N GLN A 406 9.68 -7.39 -15.16
CA GLN A 406 9.76 -8.62 -15.95
C GLN A 406 8.39 -9.03 -16.52
N ILE A 407 7.34 -9.08 -15.68
CA ILE A 407 6.00 -9.45 -16.17
C ILE A 407 5.43 -8.41 -17.12
N THR A 408 5.67 -7.12 -16.89
CA THR A 408 5.24 -6.03 -17.76
C THR A 408 5.88 -6.14 -19.14
N ALA A 409 7.20 -6.42 -19.20
CA ALA A 409 7.94 -6.59 -20.43
C ALA A 409 7.52 -7.86 -21.20
N VAL A 410 7.33 -8.98 -20.49
CA VAL A 410 6.84 -10.23 -21.12
C VAL A 410 5.42 -10.04 -21.66
N SER A 411 4.54 -9.35 -20.93
CA SER A 411 3.21 -9.00 -21.40
C SER A 411 3.27 -8.21 -22.72
N ALA A 412 4.17 -7.23 -22.81
CA ALA A 412 4.35 -6.46 -24.06
C ALA A 412 4.89 -7.32 -25.20
N ALA A 413 5.71 -8.33 -24.93
CA ALA A 413 6.25 -9.21 -25.95
C ALA A 413 5.18 -10.09 -26.61
N ILE A 414 4.02 -10.35 -25.95
CA ILE A 414 3.00 -11.30 -26.42
C ILE A 414 1.62 -10.68 -26.73
N ASN A 415 1.41 -9.39 -26.41
CA ASN A 415 0.11 -8.70 -26.57
C ASN A 415 0.00 -7.81 -27.82
N GLY A 416 0.80 -8.06 -28.84
CA GLY A 416 0.91 -7.20 -30.02
C GLY A 416 1.91 -6.05 -29.84
N GLY A 417 2.87 -6.19 -28.93
CA GLY A 417 3.97 -5.24 -28.73
C GLY A 417 3.63 -4.02 -27.89
N LYS A 418 2.54 -4.00 -27.14
CA LYS A 418 2.05 -2.85 -26.40
C LYS A 418 2.52 -2.89 -24.94
N LEU A 419 3.35 -1.95 -24.54
CA LEU A 419 3.75 -1.79 -23.14
C LEU A 419 2.70 -0.98 -22.40
N PHE A 420 2.01 -1.60 -21.44
CA PHE A 420 1.05 -0.94 -20.57
C PHE A 420 1.69 -0.58 -19.22
N LYS A 421 1.24 0.54 -18.65
CA LYS A 421 1.54 0.87 -17.26
C LYS A 421 0.75 -0.08 -16.34
N PRO A 422 1.40 -0.84 -15.44
CA PRO A 422 0.69 -1.67 -14.48
C PRO A 422 -0.05 -0.80 -13.45
N TYR A 423 -1.23 -1.24 -13.00
CA TYR A 423 -2.00 -0.56 -11.97
C TYR A 423 -2.87 -1.52 -11.17
N ILE A 424 -3.19 -1.12 -9.93
CA ILE A 424 -3.97 -1.91 -8.97
C ILE A 424 -5.30 -1.23 -8.64
N VAL A 425 -5.34 0.11 -8.53
CA VAL A 425 -6.58 0.82 -8.24
C VAL A 425 -7.37 1.03 -9.52
N LYS A 426 -8.58 0.47 -9.57
CA LYS A 426 -9.51 0.61 -10.69
C LYS A 426 -10.33 1.89 -10.59
N SER A 427 -10.91 2.16 -9.41
CA SER A 427 -11.71 3.35 -9.18
C SER A 427 -11.73 3.77 -7.71
N ILE A 428 -12.03 5.05 -7.48
CA ILE A 428 -12.31 5.63 -6.17
C ILE A 428 -13.71 6.22 -6.26
N THR A 429 -14.58 5.87 -5.31
CA THR A 429 -16.00 6.26 -5.30
C THR A 429 -16.41 6.89 -3.98
N GLU A 430 -17.39 7.78 -4.02
CA GLU A 430 -18.04 8.30 -2.82
C GLU A 430 -18.81 7.19 -2.11
N PRO A 431 -18.76 7.13 -0.77
CA PRO A 431 -19.36 6.03 0.00
C PRO A 431 -20.89 5.95 -0.10
N GLU A 432 -21.59 7.09 -0.15
CA GLU A 432 -23.05 7.15 -0.15
C GLU A 432 -23.66 7.04 -1.54
N THR A 433 -23.05 7.69 -2.53
CA THR A 433 -23.62 7.81 -3.88
C THR A 433 -23.08 6.77 -4.86
N ASN A 434 -21.94 6.15 -4.53
CA ASN A 434 -21.12 5.33 -5.42
C ASN A 434 -20.64 6.07 -6.70
N ASN A 435 -20.72 7.39 -6.72
CA ASN A 435 -20.20 8.19 -7.83
C ASN A 435 -18.69 8.05 -7.90
N ALA A 436 -18.17 7.78 -9.11
CA ALA A 436 -16.74 7.67 -9.33
C ALA A 436 -16.07 9.06 -9.34
N VAL A 437 -15.16 9.28 -8.39
CA VAL A 437 -14.29 10.47 -8.33
C VAL A 437 -13.04 10.26 -9.17
N VAL A 438 -12.51 9.03 -9.17
CA VAL A 438 -11.37 8.63 -10.00
C VAL A 438 -11.72 7.31 -10.68
N THR A 439 -11.40 7.22 -11.97
CA THR A 439 -11.48 5.95 -12.73
C THR A 439 -10.22 5.79 -13.54
N ASN A 440 -9.44 4.78 -13.23
CA ASN A 440 -8.26 4.41 -14.01
C ASN A 440 -8.66 3.51 -15.19
N LYS A 441 -7.99 3.75 -16.31
CA LYS A 441 -8.16 2.97 -17.54
C LYS A 441 -6.81 2.45 -17.99
N PRO A 442 -6.77 1.36 -18.78
CA PRO A 442 -5.53 0.88 -19.38
C PRO A 442 -4.76 2.01 -20.07
N GLN A 443 -3.52 2.21 -19.67
CA GLN A 443 -2.63 3.23 -20.21
C GLN A 443 -1.49 2.57 -20.99
N MET A 444 -1.57 2.61 -22.32
CA MET A 444 -0.46 2.21 -23.18
C MET A 444 0.65 3.27 -23.13
N VAL A 445 1.84 2.87 -22.68
CA VAL A 445 3.01 3.74 -22.62
C VAL A 445 3.63 3.92 -24.01
N ARG A 446 3.79 2.79 -24.74
CA ARG A 446 4.32 2.76 -26.10
C ARG A 446 4.10 1.41 -26.76
N ARG A 447 4.29 1.35 -28.08
CA ARG A 447 4.50 0.10 -28.81
C ARG A 447 6.00 -0.19 -28.84
N VAL A 448 6.43 -1.37 -28.41
CA VAL A 448 7.85 -1.76 -28.32
C VAL A 448 8.28 -2.53 -29.56
N ILE A 449 7.43 -3.46 -30.02
CA ILE A 449 7.62 -4.29 -31.20
C ILE A 449 6.34 -4.33 -32.04
N SER A 450 6.45 -4.77 -33.28
CA SER A 450 5.31 -4.97 -34.18
C SER A 450 4.40 -6.11 -33.70
N GLU A 451 3.17 -6.11 -34.22
CA GLU A 451 2.21 -7.22 -34.01
C GLU A 451 2.72 -8.55 -34.55
N GLU A 452 3.44 -8.48 -35.69
CA GLU A 452 4.02 -9.66 -36.35
C GLU A 452 5.11 -10.28 -35.47
N ALA A 453 6.07 -9.48 -34.98
CA ALA A 453 7.12 -9.97 -34.09
C ALA A 453 6.55 -10.51 -32.79
N SER A 454 5.54 -9.84 -32.21
CA SER A 454 4.84 -10.30 -31.03
C SER A 454 4.16 -11.66 -31.25
N LYS A 455 3.45 -11.83 -32.38
CA LYS A 455 2.81 -13.10 -32.72
C LYS A 455 3.82 -14.23 -32.90
N LYS A 456 4.93 -13.97 -33.61
CA LYS A 456 6.03 -14.95 -33.75
C LYS A 456 6.65 -15.32 -32.39
N THR A 457 6.83 -14.34 -31.51
CA THR A 457 7.32 -14.55 -30.15
C THR A 457 6.37 -15.46 -29.37
N ALA A 458 5.06 -15.17 -29.38
CA ALA A 458 4.06 -15.97 -28.67
C ALA A 458 4.03 -17.43 -29.15
N LEU A 459 4.07 -17.66 -30.47
CA LEU A 459 4.12 -19.01 -31.05
C LEU A 459 5.40 -19.77 -30.68
N ALA A 460 6.55 -19.07 -30.65
CA ALA A 460 7.80 -19.69 -30.21
C ALA A 460 7.76 -20.07 -28.71
N LEU A 461 7.13 -19.24 -27.86
CA LEU A 461 6.96 -19.54 -26.42
C LEU A 461 5.96 -20.68 -26.18
N GLU A 462 4.90 -20.79 -26.99
CA GLU A 462 4.00 -21.95 -26.96
C GLU A 462 4.76 -23.23 -27.27
N SER A 463 5.68 -23.20 -28.26
CA SER A 463 6.54 -24.36 -28.59
C SER A 463 7.50 -24.72 -27.45
N VAL A 464 7.96 -23.78 -26.64
CA VAL A 464 8.78 -24.07 -25.44
C VAL A 464 8.01 -24.95 -24.45
N VAL A 465 6.70 -24.72 -24.28
CA VAL A 465 5.85 -25.52 -23.35
C VAL A 465 5.48 -26.86 -23.98
N THR A 466 5.17 -26.89 -25.28
CA THR A 466 4.67 -28.13 -25.93
C THR A 466 5.79 -29.09 -26.35
N ASN A 467 6.95 -28.58 -26.73
CA ASN A 467 8.06 -29.37 -27.29
C ASN A 467 9.40 -29.19 -26.57
N GLY A 468 9.50 -28.23 -25.67
CA GLY A 468 10.77 -27.81 -25.06
C GLY A 468 10.88 -28.03 -23.56
N THR A 469 11.47 -27.07 -22.86
CA THR A 469 11.85 -27.12 -21.44
C THR A 469 10.84 -26.42 -20.50
N GLY A 470 9.78 -25.87 -21.03
CA GLY A 470 8.75 -25.14 -20.29
C GLY A 470 7.65 -26.01 -19.69
#